data_762a9a9f6d998e2b9639e2365675833c
#
_entry.id   762a9a9f6d998e2b9639e2365675833c
#
_cell.length_a   1.000
_cell.length_b   1.000
_cell.length_c   1.000
_cell.angle_alpha   90.00
_cell.angle_beta   90.00
_cell.angle_gamma   90.00
#
_symmetry.space_group_name_H-M   'P 1'
#
loop_
_entity.id
_entity.type
_entity.pdbx_description
1 polymer ?
#
loop_
_entity_poly.entity_id
_entity_poly.type
_entity_poly.pdbx_seq_one_letter_code
_entity_poly.pdbx_strand_id
1 'polypeptide(L)'
;LQYGNPDIQFKYRTITGVKGVSVKPEHLILDGQQRLTSIYQATSSKEPVSTKTEKGKAIKRYYYLSMEKCLDDDEDRFDAVLSIPEDRKIKENFDRDVKLDLSTREYEYENKLFPVNIVFDSNAVMDWFMGYMTHYGMKPEAMDEFKRFQADVLNTISGYKLPVITLDKSTPREAVCKVFENVNTGGVPLTVFELVTATYATRDFDLRKDWVQCRNTICGFGDTLRTDLFDGIDETTFLTTVCLYTSYLNKQSGKTNT
;
A
#
# COMPACT_ATOMS: atom_id res chain seq x y z
N LEU A 1 0.87 12.60 0.52
CA LEU A 1 0.07 13.82 0.37
C LEU A 1 -1.13 13.76 1.31
N GLN A 2 -1.31 14.76 2.14
CA GLN A 2 -2.35 14.81 3.17
C GLN A 2 -3.24 16.05 2.95
N TYR A 3 -4.55 15.91 3.15
CA TYR A 3 -5.51 16.99 2.95
C TYR A 3 -6.56 17.01 4.06
N GLY A 4 -6.84 18.18 4.61
CA GLY A 4 -7.71 18.37 5.77
C GLY A 4 -8.89 19.32 5.56
N ASN A 5 -9.42 19.46 4.34
CA ASN A 5 -10.60 20.30 4.09
C ASN A 5 -11.91 19.51 4.33
N PRO A 6 -12.75 19.89 5.31
CA PRO A 6 -14.00 19.23 5.60
C PRO A 6 -15.09 19.47 4.53
N ASP A 7 -14.95 20.54 3.74
CA ASP A 7 -15.95 20.93 2.72
C ASP A 7 -15.75 20.19 1.39
N ILE A 8 -14.55 19.66 1.18
CA ILE A 8 -14.27 18.76 0.05
C ILE A 8 -14.44 17.33 0.54
N GLN A 9 -15.61 16.79 0.31
CA GLN A 9 -15.93 15.43 0.65
C GLN A 9 -15.27 14.47 -0.36
N PHE A 10 -14.10 13.95 -0.03
CA PHE A 10 -13.57 12.76 -0.71
C PHE A 10 -14.15 11.52 -0.04
N LYS A 11 -14.59 10.56 -0.82
CA LYS A 11 -14.94 9.25 -0.27
C LYS A 11 -13.66 8.59 0.23
N TYR A 12 -13.58 8.39 1.53
CA TYR A 12 -12.42 7.77 2.15
C TYR A 12 -12.72 6.32 2.55
N ARG A 13 -11.66 5.56 2.68
CA ARG A 13 -11.67 4.23 3.27
C ARG A 13 -10.52 4.11 4.26
N THR A 14 -10.65 3.24 5.23
CA THR A 14 -9.55 2.89 6.12
C THR A 14 -8.45 2.13 5.37
N ILE A 15 -7.21 2.19 5.87
CA ILE A 15 -6.12 1.35 5.39
C ILE A 15 -6.54 -0.12 5.55
N THR A 16 -6.31 -0.93 4.52
CA THR A 16 -6.68 -2.35 4.53
C THR A 16 -5.98 -3.08 5.69
N GLY A 17 -6.77 -3.74 6.53
CA GLY A 17 -6.28 -4.41 7.74
C GLY A 17 -6.60 -3.66 9.03
N VAL A 18 -6.90 -2.36 8.99
CA VAL A 18 -7.38 -1.60 10.15
C VAL A 18 -8.83 -1.95 10.43
N LYS A 19 -9.12 -2.42 11.64
CA LYS A 19 -10.47 -2.82 12.08
C LYS A 19 -11.03 -1.82 13.11
N GLY A 20 -12.35 -1.63 13.09
CA GLY A 20 -13.06 -1.00 14.21
C GLY A 20 -12.98 0.52 14.32
N VAL A 21 -12.60 1.25 13.26
CA VAL A 21 -12.55 2.71 13.30
C VAL A 21 -13.85 3.29 12.76
N SER A 22 -14.65 3.90 13.64
CA SER A 22 -15.88 4.65 13.30
C SER A 22 -15.70 6.18 13.35
N VAL A 23 -14.47 6.65 13.57
CA VAL A 23 -14.17 8.08 13.72
C VAL A 23 -14.01 8.74 12.36
N LYS A 24 -14.62 9.92 12.18
CA LYS A 24 -14.42 10.74 10.98
C LYS A 24 -12.96 11.20 10.94
N PRO A 25 -12.25 10.96 9.83
CA PRO A 25 -10.85 11.36 9.72
C PRO A 25 -10.72 12.90 9.69
N GLU A 26 -9.72 13.42 10.39
CA GLU A 26 -9.35 14.84 10.31
C GLU A 26 -8.51 15.13 9.06
N HIS A 27 -7.77 14.13 8.61
CA HIS A 27 -6.86 14.22 7.46
C HIS A 27 -7.04 13.04 6.53
N LEU A 28 -6.96 13.29 5.23
CA LEU A 28 -7.03 12.26 4.19
C LEU A 28 -5.66 12.07 3.54
N ILE A 29 -5.26 10.82 3.36
CA ILE A 29 -4.07 10.46 2.62
C ILE A 29 -4.46 10.33 1.15
N LEU A 30 -4.02 11.23 0.30
CA LEU A 30 -4.34 11.25 -1.12
C LEU A 30 -3.40 10.35 -1.93
N ASP A 31 -2.10 10.34 -1.60
CA ASP A 31 -1.10 9.48 -2.24
C ASP A 31 -0.32 8.65 -1.24
N GLY A 32 0.23 7.53 -1.69
CA GLY A 32 1.01 6.61 -0.87
C GLY A 32 0.20 5.55 -0.14
N GLN A 33 -1.11 5.42 -0.43
CA GLN A 33 -1.99 4.46 0.24
C GLN A 33 -1.46 3.02 0.14
N GLN A 34 -0.98 2.58 -1.02
CA GLN A 34 -0.45 1.23 -1.20
C GLN A 34 0.80 1.00 -0.34
N ARG A 35 1.73 1.94 -0.36
CA ARG A 35 2.97 1.89 0.44
C ARG A 35 2.67 1.85 1.93
N LEU A 36 1.81 2.75 2.41
CA LEU A 36 1.39 2.78 3.82
C LEU A 36 0.63 1.54 4.23
N THR A 37 -0.22 0.99 3.36
CA THR A 37 -0.92 -0.28 3.60
C THR A 37 0.07 -1.42 3.77
N SER A 38 1.07 -1.54 2.88
CA SER A 38 2.09 -2.58 2.95
C SER A 38 2.93 -2.46 4.22
N ILE A 39 3.38 -1.25 4.56
CA ILE A 39 4.12 -0.98 5.80
C ILE A 39 3.26 -1.35 7.02
N TYR A 40 2.04 -0.85 7.11
CA TYR A 40 1.14 -1.14 8.23
C TYR A 40 0.89 -2.64 8.40
N GLN A 41 0.58 -3.35 7.31
CA GLN A 41 0.32 -4.77 7.36
C GLN A 41 1.56 -5.58 7.77
N ALA A 42 2.74 -5.22 7.24
CA ALA A 42 3.98 -5.91 7.60
C ALA A 42 4.41 -5.67 9.05
N THR A 43 4.20 -4.45 9.57
CA THR A 43 4.74 -4.02 10.88
C THR A 43 3.76 -4.11 12.04
N SER A 44 2.45 -4.23 11.78
CA SER A 44 1.43 -4.13 12.84
C SER A 44 0.38 -5.24 12.79
N SER A 45 0.31 -6.04 11.72
CA SER A 45 -0.64 -7.14 11.62
C SER A 45 -0.14 -8.38 12.36
N LYS A 46 -0.98 -8.97 13.19
CA LYS A 46 -0.71 -10.29 13.81
C LYS A 46 -0.96 -11.43 12.83
N GLU A 47 -1.76 -11.18 11.80
CA GLU A 47 -2.11 -12.13 10.74
C GLU A 47 -1.11 -12.04 9.57
N PRO A 48 -0.95 -13.10 8.78
CA PRO A 48 -0.09 -13.05 7.61
C PRO A 48 -0.64 -12.08 6.58
N VAL A 49 0.25 -11.32 5.96
CA VAL A 49 -0.08 -10.30 4.97
C VAL A 49 -0.54 -10.94 3.67
N SER A 50 -1.75 -10.60 3.22
CA SER A 50 -2.24 -11.02 1.91
C SER A 50 -1.56 -10.23 0.80
N THR A 51 -0.88 -10.90 -0.10
CA THR A 51 -0.16 -10.32 -1.23
C THR A 51 -0.31 -11.18 -2.49
N LYS A 52 0.37 -10.82 -3.56
CA LYS A 52 0.37 -11.57 -4.81
C LYS A 52 1.79 -11.85 -5.25
N THR A 53 2.00 -12.99 -5.89
CA THR A 53 3.25 -13.26 -6.61
C THR A 53 3.31 -12.38 -7.86
N GLU A 54 4.47 -12.30 -8.50
CA GLU A 54 4.65 -11.65 -9.81
C GLU A 54 3.69 -12.17 -10.88
N LYS A 55 3.33 -13.46 -10.80
CA LYS A 55 2.34 -14.11 -11.68
C LYS A 55 0.88 -13.87 -11.27
N GLY A 56 0.62 -12.99 -10.28
CA GLY A 56 -0.72 -12.62 -9.83
C GLY A 56 -1.41 -13.62 -8.89
N LYS A 57 -0.77 -14.74 -8.51
CA LYS A 57 -1.33 -15.71 -7.56
C LYS A 57 -1.41 -15.11 -6.16
N ALA A 58 -2.59 -15.15 -5.53
CA ALA A 58 -2.77 -14.72 -4.15
C ALA A 58 -2.02 -15.63 -3.19
N ILE A 59 -1.27 -15.04 -2.29
CA ILE A 59 -0.48 -15.70 -1.25
C ILE A 59 -0.57 -14.92 0.05
N LYS A 60 -0.19 -15.56 1.16
CA LYS A 60 -0.06 -14.93 2.47
C LYS A 60 1.36 -15.09 2.98
N ARG A 61 1.92 -14.02 3.58
CA ARG A 61 3.31 -13.96 4.00
C ARG A 61 3.47 -13.31 5.36
N TYR A 62 4.44 -13.82 6.13
CA TYR A 62 5.06 -13.16 7.28
C TYR A 62 6.38 -12.54 6.85
N TYR A 63 6.78 -11.47 7.51
CA TYR A 63 8.06 -10.80 7.24
C TYR A 63 8.96 -10.84 8.46
N TYR A 64 10.24 -11.12 8.22
CA TYR A 64 11.27 -11.21 9.25
C TYR A 64 12.49 -10.41 8.83
N LEU A 65 13.24 -9.91 9.82
CA LEU A 65 14.54 -9.30 9.62
C LEU A 65 15.63 -10.30 10.05
N SER A 66 16.58 -10.58 9.19
CA SER A 66 17.79 -11.29 9.57
C SER A 66 18.71 -10.36 10.35
N MET A 67 18.92 -10.64 11.64
CA MET A 67 19.77 -9.82 12.49
C MET A 67 21.22 -9.81 11.95
N GLU A 68 21.71 -10.94 11.47
CA GLU A 68 23.06 -11.07 10.90
C GLU A 68 23.23 -10.17 9.67
N LYS A 69 22.33 -10.29 8.69
CA LYS A 69 22.37 -9.48 7.47
C LYS A 69 22.13 -7.99 7.71
N CYS A 70 21.30 -7.65 8.70
CA CYS A 70 21.08 -6.25 9.08
C CYS A 70 22.31 -5.59 9.71
N LEU A 71 23.20 -6.39 10.33
CA LEU A 71 24.41 -5.92 11.00
C LEU A 71 25.67 -6.08 10.16
N ASP A 72 25.56 -6.64 8.97
CA ASP A 72 26.64 -6.76 8.00
C ASP A 72 26.62 -5.55 7.07
N ASP A 73 27.72 -4.80 7.04
CA ASP A 73 27.84 -3.59 6.23
C ASP A 73 28.09 -3.90 4.74
N ASP A 74 28.49 -5.13 4.40
CA ASP A 74 28.76 -5.58 3.04
C ASP A 74 27.52 -6.18 2.34
N GLU A 75 26.48 -6.52 3.09
CA GLU A 75 25.22 -7.09 2.57
C GLU A 75 24.24 -6.01 2.12
N ASP A 76 23.49 -6.30 1.04
CA ASP A 76 22.37 -5.45 0.64
C ASP A 76 21.24 -5.58 1.66
N ARG A 77 20.83 -4.45 2.22
CA ARG A 77 19.73 -4.39 3.22
C ARG A 77 18.41 -4.95 2.72
N PHE A 78 18.19 -5.01 1.42
CA PHE A 78 17.02 -5.69 0.86
C PHE A 78 17.05 -7.20 1.12
N ASP A 79 18.22 -7.83 1.14
CA ASP A 79 18.39 -9.26 1.41
C ASP A 79 18.21 -9.60 2.89
N ALA A 80 18.22 -8.60 3.77
CA ALA A 80 17.96 -8.78 5.19
C ALA A 80 16.46 -8.98 5.50
N VAL A 81 15.57 -8.64 4.56
CA VAL A 81 14.11 -8.83 4.73
C VAL A 81 13.67 -10.15 4.12
N LEU A 82 13.23 -11.07 4.96
CA LEU A 82 12.74 -12.39 4.52
C LEU A 82 11.22 -12.41 4.46
N SER A 83 10.70 -12.95 3.36
CA SER A 83 9.27 -13.20 3.16
C SER A 83 8.97 -14.68 3.32
N ILE A 84 8.23 -15.04 4.36
CA ILE A 84 7.99 -16.42 4.79
C ILE A 84 6.51 -16.79 4.54
N PRO A 85 6.20 -17.99 4.01
CA PRO A 85 4.83 -18.47 3.82
C PRO A 85 3.99 -18.49 5.11
N GLU A 86 2.66 -18.58 4.98
CA GLU A 86 1.74 -18.58 6.13
C GLU A 86 1.92 -19.77 7.08
N ASP A 87 2.45 -20.90 6.60
CA ASP A 87 2.84 -22.06 7.44
C ASP A 87 4.17 -21.86 8.18
N ARG A 88 4.80 -20.68 8.03
CA ARG A 88 6.09 -20.28 8.58
C ARG A 88 7.26 -21.19 8.21
N LYS A 89 7.18 -21.85 7.07
CA LYS A 89 8.23 -22.75 6.56
C LYS A 89 8.65 -22.39 5.15
N ILE A 90 9.95 -22.41 4.91
CA ILE A 90 10.51 -22.42 3.55
C ILE A 90 10.85 -23.86 3.21
N LYS A 91 10.31 -24.34 2.10
CA LYS A 91 10.51 -25.69 1.61
C LYS A 91 11.25 -25.69 0.28
N GLU A 92 12.05 -26.71 0.08
CA GLU A 92 12.80 -26.96 -1.16
C GLU A 92 12.41 -28.34 -1.72
N ASN A 93 12.97 -28.70 -2.88
CA ASN A 93 12.79 -30.01 -3.54
C ASN A 93 11.30 -30.40 -3.71
N PHE A 94 10.48 -29.48 -4.27
CA PHE A 94 9.02 -29.70 -4.45
C PHE A 94 8.30 -29.96 -3.13
N ASP A 95 8.55 -29.13 -2.12
CA ASP A 95 7.97 -29.17 -0.77
C ASP A 95 8.32 -30.43 0.06
N ARG A 96 9.38 -31.17 -0.32
CA ARG A 96 9.80 -32.40 0.39
C ARG A 96 10.71 -32.08 1.59
N ASP A 97 11.58 -31.10 1.46
CA ASP A 97 12.56 -30.75 2.47
C ASP A 97 12.26 -29.38 3.06
N VAL A 98 12.29 -29.27 4.39
CA VAL A 98 12.15 -27.99 5.11
C VAL A 98 13.53 -27.38 5.26
N LYS A 99 13.78 -26.27 4.52
CA LYS A 99 15.01 -25.49 4.62
C LYS A 99 15.05 -24.57 5.84
N LEU A 100 13.90 -23.97 6.16
CA LEU A 100 13.75 -23.06 7.28
C LEU A 100 12.38 -23.28 7.91
N ASP A 101 12.36 -23.43 9.23
CA ASP A 101 11.13 -23.52 10.03
C ASP A 101 11.12 -22.37 11.05
N LEU A 102 10.07 -21.56 11.05
CA LEU A 102 9.85 -20.48 12.01
C LEU A 102 8.49 -20.63 12.70
N SER A 103 8.02 -21.86 12.83
CA SER A 103 6.71 -22.15 13.44
C SER A 103 6.67 -21.89 14.93
N THR A 104 7.83 -21.85 15.60
CA THR A 104 7.97 -21.52 17.01
C THR A 104 8.92 -20.35 17.24
N ARG A 105 8.85 -19.72 18.42
CA ARG A 105 9.75 -18.64 18.83
C ARG A 105 11.21 -19.10 18.95
N GLU A 106 11.43 -20.33 19.41
CA GLU A 106 12.77 -20.92 19.55
C GLU A 106 13.48 -20.96 18.20
N TYR A 107 12.78 -21.32 17.13
CA TYR A 107 13.34 -21.31 15.78
C TYR A 107 13.62 -19.89 15.26
N GLU A 108 12.82 -18.88 15.67
CA GLU A 108 13.14 -17.48 15.38
C GLU A 108 14.48 -17.08 16.01
N TYR A 109 14.70 -17.47 17.29
CA TYR A 109 15.95 -17.18 18.03
C TYR A 109 17.14 -17.92 17.45
N GLU A 110 17.00 -19.20 17.18
CA GLU A 110 18.05 -20.05 16.60
C GLU A 110 18.57 -19.50 15.26
N ASN A 111 17.65 -19.03 14.41
CA ASN A 111 17.96 -18.47 13.11
C ASN A 111 18.20 -16.96 13.13
N LYS A 112 18.16 -16.31 14.32
CA LYS A 112 18.29 -14.86 14.50
C LYS A 112 17.38 -14.04 13.57
N LEU A 113 16.14 -14.50 13.45
CA LEU A 113 15.12 -13.89 12.57
C LEU A 113 14.07 -13.16 13.42
N PHE A 114 14.18 -11.83 13.42
CA PHE A 114 13.29 -10.95 14.18
C PHE A 114 11.99 -10.70 13.40
N PRO A 115 10.79 -10.94 13.98
CA PRO A 115 9.51 -10.72 13.28
C PRO A 115 9.19 -9.23 13.15
N VAL A 116 8.95 -8.78 11.91
CA VAL A 116 8.71 -7.36 11.60
C VAL A 116 7.44 -6.84 12.25
N ASN A 117 6.44 -7.68 12.43
CA ASN A 117 5.12 -7.28 12.93
C ASN A 117 5.07 -6.89 14.41
N ILE A 118 6.18 -6.98 15.13
CA ILE A 118 6.29 -6.50 16.52
C ILE A 118 7.15 -5.25 16.65
N VAL A 119 7.73 -4.74 15.57
CA VAL A 119 8.74 -3.66 15.60
C VAL A 119 8.25 -2.38 16.31
N PHE A 120 6.96 -2.08 16.25
CA PHE A 120 6.33 -0.93 16.91
C PHE A 120 5.65 -1.26 18.24
N ASP A 121 5.70 -2.51 18.71
CA ASP A 121 5.18 -2.94 19.98
C ASP A 121 6.34 -3.17 20.98
N SER A 122 6.65 -2.16 21.78
CA SER A 122 7.79 -2.19 22.72
C SER A 122 7.71 -3.37 23.70
N ASN A 123 6.51 -3.78 24.12
CA ASN A 123 6.34 -4.93 25.00
C ASN A 123 6.67 -6.23 24.27
N ALA A 124 6.16 -6.39 23.04
CA ALA A 124 6.43 -7.57 22.24
C ALA A 124 7.92 -7.68 21.86
N VAL A 125 8.58 -6.54 21.58
CA VAL A 125 10.04 -6.48 21.38
C VAL A 125 10.80 -6.93 22.61
N MET A 126 10.40 -6.46 23.80
CA MET A 126 11.03 -6.84 25.06
C MET A 126 10.81 -8.33 25.36
N ASP A 127 9.61 -8.85 25.15
CA ASP A 127 9.30 -10.27 25.33
C ASP A 127 10.14 -11.14 24.39
N TRP A 128 10.27 -10.72 23.13
CA TRP A 128 11.11 -11.40 22.15
C TRP A 128 12.59 -11.38 22.58
N PHE A 129 13.09 -10.22 23.00
CA PHE A 129 14.46 -10.08 23.52
C PHE A 129 14.75 -10.99 24.72
N MET A 130 13.83 -11.03 25.70
CA MET A 130 14.00 -11.89 26.87
C MET A 130 14.01 -13.38 26.49
N GLY A 131 13.17 -13.78 25.54
CA GLY A 131 13.19 -15.14 25.00
C GLY A 131 14.50 -15.46 24.27
N TYR A 132 14.98 -14.53 23.43
CA TYR A 132 16.28 -14.62 22.75
C TYR A 132 17.44 -14.77 23.73
N MET A 133 17.50 -13.93 24.76
CA MET A 133 18.53 -14.00 25.80
C MET A 133 18.47 -15.32 26.58
N THR A 134 17.27 -15.80 26.87
CA THR A 134 17.09 -17.09 27.56
C THR A 134 17.56 -18.24 26.70
N HIS A 135 17.24 -18.24 25.40
CA HIS A 135 17.68 -19.24 24.42
C HIS A 135 19.21 -19.33 24.35
N TYR A 136 19.90 -18.20 24.39
CA TYR A 136 21.37 -18.15 24.38
C TYR A 136 22.02 -18.23 25.77
N GLY A 137 21.25 -18.54 26.81
CA GLY A 137 21.76 -18.70 28.17
C GLY A 137 22.33 -17.41 28.77
N MET A 138 21.74 -16.26 28.48
CA MET A 138 22.14 -14.92 28.96
C MET A 138 23.59 -14.56 28.62
N LYS A 139 24.12 -15.05 27.50
CA LYS A 139 25.51 -14.77 27.11
C LYS A 139 25.71 -13.31 26.74
N PRO A 140 26.88 -12.70 27.12
CA PRO A 140 27.18 -11.31 26.76
C PRO A 140 27.18 -11.05 25.27
N GLU A 141 27.65 -11.99 24.46
CA GLU A 141 27.73 -11.88 23.00
C GLU A 141 26.33 -11.71 22.38
N ALA A 142 25.35 -12.48 22.84
CA ALA A 142 23.97 -12.35 22.38
C ALA A 142 23.34 -11.01 22.83
N MET A 143 23.69 -10.52 24.02
CA MET A 143 23.29 -9.21 24.51
C MET A 143 23.85 -8.09 23.62
N ASP A 144 25.11 -8.14 23.29
CA ASP A 144 25.78 -7.10 22.49
C ASP A 144 25.29 -7.12 21.04
N GLU A 145 25.03 -8.31 20.47
CA GLU A 145 24.44 -8.46 19.15
C GLU A 145 23.05 -7.83 19.10
N PHE A 146 22.19 -8.16 20.07
CA PHE A 146 20.85 -7.57 20.10
C PHE A 146 20.86 -6.06 20.35
N LYS A 147 21.76 -5.54 21.20
CA LYS A 147 21.91 -4.10 21.42
C LYS A 147 22.30 -3.36 20.14
N ARG A 148 23.22 -3.91 19.36
CA ARG A 148 23.58 -3.36 18.06
C ARG A 148 22.39 -3.39 17.11
N PHE A 149 21.69 -4.51 17.00
CA PHE A 149 20.50 -4.65 16.18
C PHE A 149 19.41 -3.65 16.62
N GLN A 150 19.19 -3.47 17.91
CA GLN A 150 18.24 -2.49 18.43
C GLN A 150 18.65 -1.06 18.07
N ALA A 151 19.91 -0.70 18.26
CA ALA A 151 20.43 0.65 17.98
C ALA A 151 20.37 1.00 16.49
N ASP A 152 20.90 0.11 15.64
CA ASP A 152 21.14 0.39 14.24
C ASP A 152 19.91 0.12 13.36
N VAL A 153 19.02 -0.79 13.78
CA VAL A 153 17.88 -1.22 13.01
C VAL A 153 16.55 -0.80 13.65
N LEU A 154 16.21 -1.30 14.85
CA LEU A 154 14.89 -1.09 15.43
C LEU A 154 14.63 0.38 15.76
N ASN A 155 15.62 1.08 16.33
CA ASN A 155 15.51 2.50 16.63
C ASN A 155 15.45 3.34 15.35
N THR A 156 16.18 2.95 14.31
CA THR A 156 16.14 3.61 12.99
C THR A 156 14.77 3.48 12.35
N ILE A 157 14.18 2.27 12.37
CA ILE A 157 12.81 2.03 11.87
C ILE A 157 11.80 2.85 12.68
N SER A 158 11.87 2.79 14.02
CA SER A 158 10.92 3.49 14.90
C SER A 158 11.05 5.00 14.84
N GLY A 159 12.28 5.50 14.63
CA GLY A 159 12.58 6.93 14.51
C GLY A 159 12.40 7.50 13.11
N TYR A 160 12.12 6.67 12.10
CA TYR A 160 12.01 7.12 10.72
C TYR A 160 10.81 8.04 10.52
N LYS A 161 11.06 9.23 9.99
CA LYS A 161 10.02 10.21 9.68
C LYS A 161 9.70 10.19 8.20
N LEU A 162 8.49 9.78 7.88
CA LEU A 162 7.98 9.86 6.51
C LEU A 162 7.80 11.34 6.12
N PRO A 163 8.38 11.80 5.01
CA PRO A 163 8.12 13.15 4.52
C PRO A 163 6.66 13.24 4.04
N VAL A 164 5.94 14.24 4.56
CA VAL A 164 4.53 14.45 4.23
C VAL A 164 4.35 15.86 3.68
N ILE A 165 3.76 15.98 2.50
CA ILE A 165 3.28 17.25 1.96
C ILE A 165 1.85 17.44 2.45
N THR A 166 1.62 18.40 3.32
CA THR A 166 0.29 18.73 3.84
C THR A 166 -0.30 19.87 3.03
N LEU A 167 -1.47 19.66 2.45
CA LEU A 167 -2.25 20.71 1.81
C LEU A 167 -3.18 21.35 2.84
N ASP A 168 -3.21 22.66 2.84
CA ASP A 168 -4.07 23.44 3.73
C ASP A 168 -5.55 23.21 3.40
N LYS A 169 -6.41 23.40 4.41
CA LYS A 169 -7.87 23.30 4.27
C LYS A 169 -8.45 24.25 3.24
N SER A 170 -7.81 25.39 3.03
CA SER A 170 -8.20 26.39 2.05
C SER A 170 -7.75 26.09 0.62
N THR A 171 -6.93 25.05 0.42
CA THR A 171 -6.41 24.72 -0.92
C THR A 171 -7.56 24.32 -1.86
N PRO A 172 -7.76 25.04 -2.98
CA PRO A 172 -8.81 24.72 -3.94
C PRO A 172 -8.63 23.33 -4.54
N ARG A 173 -9.73 22.70 -4.92
CA ARG A 173 -9.75 21.35 -5.48
C ARG A 173 -8.83 21.20 -6.70
N GLU A 174 -8.83 22.21 -7.57
CA GLU A 174 -8.01 22.23 -8.79
C GLU A 174 -6.52 22.23 -8.46
N ALA A 175 -6.11 22.96 -7.43
CA ALA A 175 -4.74 22.99 -6.94
C ALA A 175 -4.35 21.64 -6.31
N VAL A 176 -5.27 21.00 -5.57
CA VAL A 176 -5.06 19.64 -5.02
C VAL A 176 -4.80 18.65 -6.16
N CYS A 177 -5.62 18.66 -7.21
CA CYS A 177 -5.45 17.81 -8.39
C CYS A 177 -4.09 18.04 -9.06
N LYS A 178 -3.70 19.30 -9.25
CA LYS A 178 -2.42 19.65 -9.89
C LYS A 178 -1.19 19.23 -9.06
N VAL A 179 -1.24 19.39 -7.74
CA VAL A 179 -0.18 18.88 -6.85
C VAL A 179 -0.09 17.37 -6.93
N PHE A 180 -1.23 16.71 -7.00
CA PHE A 180 -1.33 15.26 -7.09
C PHE A 180 -0.72 14.71 -8.40
N GLU A 181 -1.00 15.34 -9.54
CA GLU A 181 -0.37 15.04 -10.84
C GLU A 181 1.16 15.19 -10.75
N ASN A 182 1.64 16.28 -10.18
CA ASN A 182 3.07 16.58 -10.12
C ASN A 182 3.86 15.67 -9.17
N VAL A 183 3.25 15.19 -8.09
CA VAL A 183 3.91 14.31 -7.09
C VAL A 183 4.03 12.88 -7.61
N ASN A 184 3.14 12.45 -8.50
CA ASN A 184 3.11 11.09 -9.05
C ASN A 184 4.09 10.83 -10.19
N THR A 185 5.10 11.67 -10.40
CA THR A 185 6.07 11.54 -11.50
C THR A 185 7.00 10.32 -11.41
N GLY A 186 6.99 9.56 -10.29
CA GLY A 186 7.82 8.36 -10.10
C GLY A 186 7.05 7.04 -9.89
N GLY A 187 5.71 7.07 -9.98
CA GLY A 187 4.85 5.89 -9.81
C GLY A 187 3.97 5.63 -11.05
N VAL A 188 2.93 4.82 -10.88
CA VAL A 188 1.86 4.72 -11.88
C VAL A 188 1.17 6.08 -11.96
N PRO A 189 1.25 6.81 -13.08
CA PRO A 189 0.62 8.12 -13.18
C PRO A 189 -0.89 7.96 -12.96
N LEU A 190 -1.44 8.77 -12.06
CA LEU A 190 -2.89 8.83 -11.92
C LEU A 190 -3.46 9.52 -13.16
N THR A 191 -4.39 8.85 -13.77
CA THR A 191 -5.10 9.38 -14.94
C THR A 191 -6.09 10.47 -14.50
N VAL A 192 -6.41 11.37 -15.41
CA VAL A 192 -7.49 12.35 -15.22
C VAL A 192 -8.79 11.65 -14.82
N PHE A 193 -9.03 10.45 -15.34
CA PHE A 193 -10.19 9.63 -14.99
C PHE A 193 -10.23 9.26 -13.49
N GLU A 194 -9.10 8.93 -12.89
CA GLU A 194 -9.04 8.60 -11.46
C GLU A 194 -9.30 9.80 -10.56
N LEU A 195 -8.79 10.97 -10.94
CA LEU A 195 -9.06 12.23 -10.25
C LEU A 195 -10.54 12.61 -10.32
N VAL A 196 -11.13 12.51 -11.51
CA VAL A 196 -12.55 12.78 -11.74
C VAL A 196 -13.40 11.74 -10.98
N THR A 197 -13.01 10.46 -10.99
CA THR A 197 -13.68 9.40 -10.21
C THR A 197 -13.73 9.73 -8.72
N ALA A 198 -12.60 10.15 -8.14
CA ALA A 198 -12.53 10.55 -6.73
C ALA A 198 -13.44 11.76 -6.43
N THR A 199 -13.55 12.66 -7.38
CA THR A 199 -14.40 13.84 -7.30
C THR A 199 -15.90 13.49 -7.32
N TYR A 200 -16.34 12.63 -8.24
CA TYR A 200 -17.74 12.24 -8.38
C TYR A 200 -18.21 11.24 -7.31
N ALA A 201 -17.30 10.45 -6.74
CA ALA A 201 -17.62 9.52 -5.66
C ALA A 201 -18.25 10.19 -4.42
N THR A 202 -18.11 11.52 -4.29
CA THR A 202 -18.73 12.32 -3.21
C THR A 202 -20.22 12.59 -3.42
N ARG A 203 -20.71 12.40 -4.65
CA ARG A 203 -22.10 12.65 -5.05
C ARG A 203 -22.88 11.35 -5.22
N ASP A 204 -22.45 10.25 -4.56
CA ASP A 204 -22.99 8.89 -4.73
C ASP A 204 -22.99 8.38 -6.18
N PHE A 205 -22.14 8.97 -7.04
CA PHE A 205 -21.97 8.57 -8.41
C PHE A 205 -20.66 7.77 -8.58
N ASP A 206 -20.79 6.52 -9.01
CA ASP A 206 -19.65 5.62 -9.24
C ASP A 206 -19.27 5.66 -10.73
N LEU A 207 -18.36 6.62 -11.07
CA LEU A 207 -17.90 6.82 -12.44
C LEU A 207 -17.23 5.57 -13.04
N ARG A 208 -16.61 4.73 -12.22
CA ARG A 208 -15.99 3.49 -12.72
C ARG A 208 -17.03 2.46 -13.16
N LYS A 209 -18.09 2.30 -12.38
CA LYS A 209 -19.19 1.41 -12.77
C LYS A 209 -19.90 1.91 -14.01
N ASP A 210 -20.14 3.23 -14.06
CA ASP A 210 -20.75 3.88 -15.22
C ASP A 210 -19.88 3.68 -16.48
N TRP A 211 -18.58 3.92 -16.37
CA TRP A 211 -17.63 3.66 -17.46
C TRP A 211 -17.69 2.20 -17.95
N VAL A 212 -17.62 1.22 -17.02
CA VAL A 212 -17.69 -0.21 -17.39
C VAL A 212 -18.97 -0.51 -18.14
N GLN A 213 -20.10 0.05 -17.69
CA GLN A 213 -21.39 -0.14 -18.36
C GLN A 213 -21.40 0.51 -19.75
N CYS A 214 -20.94 1.76 -19.86
CA CYS A 214 -20.81 2.46 -21.13
C CYS A 214 -19.90 1.73 -22.10
N ARG A 215 -18.72 1.29 -21.63
CA ARG A 215 -17.76 0.52 -22.43
C ARG A 215 -18.37 -0.76 -22.99
N ASN A 216 -19.05 -1.53 -22.15
CA ASN A 216 -19.71 -2.77 -22.59
C ASN A 216 -20.80 -2.49 -23.64
N THR A 217 -21.52 -1.38 -23.52
CA THR A 217 -22.49 -0.97 -24.51
C THR A 217 -21.82 -0.58 -25.82
N ILE A 218 -20.74 0.21 -25.78
CA ILE A 218 -19.97 0.64 -26.95
C ILE A 218 -19.35 -0.54 -27.67
N CYS A 219 -18.69 -1.47 -26.92
CA CYS A 219 -18.13 -2.69 -27.49
C CYS A 219 -19.22 -3.60 -28.09
N GLY A 220 -20.39 -3.70 -27.44
CA GLY A 220 -21.52 -4.42 -28.01
C GLY A 220 -22.01 -3.86 -29.33
N PHE A 221 -21.93 -2.53 -29.56
CA PHE A 221 -22.15 -1.92 -30.88
C PHE A 221 -21.07 -2.32 -31.89
N GLY A 222 -19.81 -2.36 -31.46
CA GLY A 222 -18.67 -2.81 -32.28
C GLY A 222 -18.88 -4.23 -32.77
N ASP A 223 -19.25 -5.16 -31.88
CA ASP A 223 -19.57 -6.54 -32.19
C ASP A 223 -20.73 -6.64 -33.20
N THR A 224 -21.78 -5.83 -33.02
CA THR A 224 -22.94 -5.77 -33.93
C THR A 224 -22.53 -5.27 -35.32
N LEU A 225 -21.63 -4.30 -35.39
CA LEU A 225 -21.11 -3.74 -36.63
C LEU A 225 -19.94 -4.54 -37.22
N ARG A 226 -19.47 -5.59 -36.52
CA ARG A 226 -18.27 -6.40 -36.86
C ARG A 226 -17.04 -5.56 -37.10
N THR A 227 -16.76 -4.62 -36.18
CA THR A 227 -15.62 -3.70 -36.24
C THR A 227 -14.96 -3.58 -34.86
N ASP A 228 -13.64 -3.63 -34.82
CA ASP A 228 -12.82 -3.44 -33.62
C ASP A 228 -12.58 -1.95 -33.33
N LEU A 229 -13.32 -1.05 -33.98
CA LEU A 229 -13.13 0.39 -33.92
C LEU A 229 -13.21 0.94 -32.49
N PHE A 230 -13.98 0.30 -31.61
CA PHE A 230 -14.23 0.76 -30.26
C PHE A 230 -13.34 0.09 -29.20
N ASP A 231 -12.55 -0.92 -29.56
CA ASP A 231 -11.74 -1.68 -28.60
C ASP A 231 -10.61 -0.85 -27.97
N GLY A 232 -10.14 0.18 -28.69
CA GLY A 232 -9.08 1.08 -28.24
C GLY A 232 -9.54 2.30 -27.43
N ILE A 233 -10.85 2.42 -27.15
CA ILE A 233 -11.35 3.57 -26.36
C ILE A 233 -11.05 3.34 -24.88
N ASP A 234 -10.16 4.17 -24.33
CA ASP A 234 -9.90 4.22 -22.90
C ASP A 234 -10.85 5.19 -22.19
N GLU A 235 -10.83 5.13 -20.84
CA GLU A 235 -11.65 5.97 -19.98
C GLU A 235 -11.37 7.47 -20.12
N THR A 236 -10.14 7.85 -20.43
CA THR A 236 -9.74 9.26 -20.60
C THR A 236 -10.28 9.82 -21.91
N THR A 237 -10.18 9.05 -22.97
CA THR A 237 -10.75 9.39 -24.30
C THR A 237 -12.27 9.54 -24.19
N PHE A 238 -12.94 8.62 -23.50
CA PHE A 238 -14.37 8.69 -23.27
C PHE A 238 -14.76 9.96 -22.52
N LEU A 239 -14.13 10.27 -21.38
CA LEU A 239 -14.41 11.49 -20.62
C LEU A 239 -14.17 12.76 -21.45
N THR A 240 -13.06 12.80 -22.17
CA THR A 240 -12.75 13.94 -23.04
C THR A 240 -13.85 14.15 -24.09
N THR A 241 -14.31 13.07 -24.71
CA THR A 241 -15.39 13.10 -25.68
C THR A 241 -16.71 13.61 -25.08
N VAL A 242 -17.06 13.10 -23.89
CA VAL A 242 -18.27 13.56 -23.16
C VAL A 242 -18.17 15.05 -22.82
N CYS A 243 -17.03 15.51 -22.34
CA CYS A 243 -16.79 16.93 -22.03
C CYS A 243 -16.91 17.83 -23.27
N LEU A 244 -16.27 17.43 -24.37
CA LEU A 244 -16.35 18.17 -25.63
C LEU A 244 -17.77 18.22 -26.18
N TYR A 245 -18.47 17.10 -26.17
CA TYR A 245 -19.84 17.03 -26.64
C TYR A 245 -20.80 17.87 -25.80
N THR A 246 -20.65 17.81 -24.47
CA THR A 246 -21.44 18.64 -23.55
C THR A 246 -21.17 20.13 -23.75
N SER A 247 -19.90 20.51 -23.95
CA SER A 247 -19.52 21.89 -24.25
C SER A 247 -20.11 22.38 -25.56
N TYR A 248 -20.12 21.52 -26.57
CA TYR A 248 -20.76 21.82 -27.87
C TYR A 248 -22.27 22.05 -27.73
N LEU A 249 -22.98 21.18 -27.00
CA LEU A 249 -24.43 21.32 -26.75
C LEU A 249 -24.75 22.60 -25.97
N ASN A 250 -23.93 22.92 -24.93
CA ASN A 250 -24.08 24.15 -24.15
C ASN A 250 -23.91 25.39 -25.03
N LYS A 251 -22.93 25.39 -25.93
CA LYS A 251 -22.70 26.48 -26.87
C LYS A 251 -23.89 26.65 -27.83
N GLN A 252 -24.46 25.56 -28.35
CA GLN A 252 -25.66 25.62 -29.18
C GLN A 252 -26.89 26.14 -28.46
N SER A 253 -27.03 25.81 -27.18
CA SER A 253 -28.16 26.25 -26.34
C SER A 253 -27.99 27.65 -25.74
N GLY A 254 -26.92 28.38 -26.11
CA GLY A 254 -26.65 29.75 -25.62
C GLY A 254 -26.24 29.80 -24.15
N LYS A 255 -25.91 28.66 -23.52
CA LYS A 255 -25.37 28.60 -22.17
C LYS A 255 -23.86 28.84 -22.23
N THR A 256 -23.42 29.98 -21.72
CA THR A 256 -21.98 30.24 -21.48
C THR A 256 -21.50 29.32 -20.38
N ASN A 257 -20.39 28.61 -20.63
CA ASN A 257 -19.67 27.89 -19.57
C ASN A 257 -19.14 28.94 -18.57
N THR A 258 -19.67 28.93 -17.38
CA THR A 258 -19.05 29.54 -16.19
C THR A 258 -18.17 28.49 -15.53
#